data_4fcc2b42fe35676bcc3ef37d009b7603
#
_entry.id   4fcc2b42fe35676bcc3ef37d009b7603
#
_cell.length_a   1.000
_cell.length_b   1.000
_cell.length_c   1.000
_cell.angle_alpha   90.00
_cell.angle_beta   90.00
_cell.angle_gamma   90.00
#
_symmetry.space_group_name_H-M   'P 1'
#
loop_
_entity.id
_entity.type
_entity.pdbx_description
1 polymer ?
#
loop_
_entity_poly.entity_id
_entity_poly.type
_entity_poly.pdbx_seq_one_letter_code
_entity_poly.pdbx_strand_id
1 'polypeptide(L)'
;MKILVTGSTGFVGKHLIKRLKEEKVEVTEINSLNFDTMWSLEKNSYDYIIHLAVKTAAGGYCQNHPGEQWIVNNSINVDVLAYWQQYQQRATMITFGSSCGYNNNVKKTEENYMLGEPETGYEVYGNVKRNLLVGLRALGKEFNMDSRYLIPSVFYGPNYDLKDKHFIFDLIRKIVNAKNGGDEVVLWGDGSQTRELIYIDDAVDIILQSMSPKSPKMFNLSSGKSYTLKTYAKTICDIAGYDYNLIK
;
A
#
# COMPACT_ATOMS: atom_id res chain seq x y z
N MET A 1 2.27 11.12 -22.21
CA MET A 1 2.01 11.02 -20.77
C MET A 1 3.32 10.59 -20.10
N LYS A 2 3.74 11.34 -19.11
CA LYS A 2 4.99 11.12 -18.38
C LYS A 2 4.69 10.99 -16.88
N ILE A 3 5.13 9.90 -16.27
CA ILE A 3 4.79 9.56 -14.88
C ILE A 3 6.08 9.40 -14.05
N LEU A 4 6.11 10.02 -12.88
CA LEU A 4 7.13 9.76 -11.87
C LEU A 4 6.56 8.80 -10.82
N VAL A 5 7.27 7.71 -10.54
CA VAL A 5 6.88 6.71 -9.55
C VAL A 5 7.94 6.63 -8.46
N THR A 6 7.59 6.99 -7.22
CA THR A 6 8.46 6.75 -6.07
C THR A 6 8.14 5.40 -5.43
N GLY A 7 9.13 4.72 -4.86
CA GLY A 7 8.94 3.35 -4.35
C GLY A 7 8.83 2.29 -5.46
N SER A 8 9.43 2.55 -6.62
CA SER A 8 9.36 1.73 -7.83
C SER A 8 9.82 0.28 -7.63
N THR A 9 10.71 0.02 -6.68
CA THR A 9 11.24 -1.33 -6.37
C THR A 9 10.44 -2.11 -5.33
N GLY A 10 9.43 -1.47 -4.71
CA GLY A 10 8.51 -2.13 -3.78
C GLY A 10 7.55 -3.12 -4.47
N PHE A 11 6.76 -3.85 -3.68
CA PHE A 11 5.83 -4.85 -4.22
C PHE A 11 4.86 -4.24 -5.25
N VAL A 12 4.12 -3.20 -4.87
CA VAL A 12 3.19 -2.50 -5.78
C VAL A 12 3.94 -1.82 -6.91
N GLY A 13 5.08 -1.17 -6.60
CA GLY A 13 5.89 -0.45 -7.58
C GLY A 13 6.33 -1.31 -8.75
N LYS A 14 6.84 -2.52 -8.50
CA LYS A 14 7.28 -3.46 -9.55
C LYS A 14 6.15 -3.83 -10.51
N HIS A 15 4.96 -4.12 -10.00
CA HIS A 15 3.79 -4.45 -10.82
C HIS A 15 3.29 -3.25 -11.62
N LEU A 16 3.22 -2.08 -10.99
CA LEU A 16 2.83 -0.84 -11.67
C LEU A 16 3.81 -0.46 -12.78
N ILE A 17 5.13 -0.49 -12.50
CA ILE A 17 6.17 -0.19 -13.50
C ILE A 17 6.09 -1.14 -14.70
N LYS A 18 5.91 -2.44 -14.43
CA LYS A 18 5.74 -3.44 -15.50
C LYS A 18 4.57 -3.06 -16.39
N ARG A 19 3.40 -2.79 -15.82
CA ARG A 19 2.19 -2.43 -16.56
C ARG A 19 2.36 -1.14 -17.37
N LEU A 20 2.92 -0.08 -16.78
CA LEU A 20 3.18 1.19 -17.45
C LEU A 20 4.12 1.03 -18.64
N LYS A 21 5.16 0.18 -18.52
CA LYS A 21 6.07 -0.14 -19.64
C LYS A 21 5.39 -0.92 -20.76
N GLU A 22 4.53 -1.87 -20.42
CA GLU A 22 3.71 -2.60 -21.41
C GLU A 22 2.79 -1.66 -22.20
N GLU A 23 2.25 -0.64 -21.54
CA GLU A 23 1.42 0.41 -22.16
C GLU A 23 2.26 1.52 -22.84
N LYS A 24 3.59 1.39 -22.90
CA LYS A 24 4.53 2.34 -23.51
C LYS A 24 4.44 3.75 -22.92
N VAL A 25 4.14 3.85 -21.64
CA VAL A 25 4.14 5.11 -20.89
C VAL A 25 5.59 5.48 -20.52
N GLU A 26 5.94 6.76 -20.65
CA GLU A 26 7.24 7.27 -20.17
C GLU A 26 7.25 7.33 -18.65
N VAL A 27 8.11 6.53 -18.01
CA VAL A 27 8.18 6.41 -16.55
C VAL A 27 9.55 6.76 -16.01
N THR A 28 9.58 7.64 -15.02
CA THR A 28 10.77 7.88 -14.20
C THR A 28 10.63 7.14 -12.88
N GLU A 29 11.59 6.27 -12.60
CA GLU A 29 11.61 5.39 -11.43
C GLU A 29 12.47 5.96 -10.31
N ILE A 30 11.87 6.25 -9.15
CA ILE A 30 12.56 6.69 -7.93
C ILE A 30 12.42 5.62 -6.85
N ASN A 31 13.53 5.27 -6.22
CA ASN A 31 13.63 4.31 -5.14
C ASN A 31 14.64 4.77 -4.07
N SER A 32 14.92 3.96 -3.07
CA SER A 32 15.82 4.32 -1.96
C SER A 32 17.28 4.58 -2.37
N LEU A 33 17.71 4.10 -3.55
CA LEU A 33 19.08 4.27 -4.02
C LEU A 33 19.27 5.58 -4.78
N ASN A 34 18.21 6.16 -5.32
CA ASN A 34 18.24 7.36 -6.15
C ASN A 34 17.23 8.43 -5.71
N PHE A 35 16.77 8.38 -4.46
CA PHE A 35 15.71 9.28 -3.97
C PHE A 35 16.08 10.76 -4.12
N ASP A 36 17.31 11.13 -3.83
CA ASP A 36 17.79 12.51 -3.90
C ASP A 36 17.88 13.05 -5.34
N THR A 37 17.96 12.15 -6.35
CA THR A 37 18.00 12.58 -7.76
C THR A 37 16.68 13.21 -8.21
N MET A 38 15.58 13.00 -7.47
CA MET A 38 14.29 13.62 -7.75
C MET A 38 14.40 15.15 -7.86
N TRP A 39 15.23 15.78 -7.02
CA TRP A 39 15.43 17.23 -7.00
C TRP A 39 16.15 17.80 -8.22
N SER A 40 16.81 16.96 -9.02
CA SER A 40 17.50 17.35 -10.27
C SER A 40 16.61 17.21 -11.52
N LEU A 41 15.39 16.68 -11.38
CA LEU A 41 14.48 16.47 -12.51
C LEU A 41 13.87 17.79 -12.99
N GLU A 42 13.53 17.86 -14.28
CA GLU A 42 12.98 19.04 -14.92
C GLU A 42 11.64 19.46 -14.31
N LYS A 43 11.44 20.77 -14.14
CA LYS A 43 10.21 21.34 -13.58
C LYS A 43 9.02 21.15 -14.54
N ASN A 44 7.86 20.83 -13.94
CA ASN A 44 6.58 20.64 -14.64
C ASN A 44 6.66 19.69 -15.85
N SER A 45 7.50 18.65 -15.73
CA SER A 45 7.72 17.66 -16.78
C SER A 45 6.85 16.43 -16.68
N TYR A 46 6.13 16.24 -15.55
CA TYR A 46 5.29 15.06 -15.31
C TYR A 46 3.81 15.42 -15.34
N ASP A 47 2.99 14.51 -15.90
CA ASP A 47 1.54 14.57 -15.84
C ASP A 47 1.02 14.01 -14.50
N TYR A 48 1.71 12.98 -13.98
CA TYR A 48 1.36 12.32 -12.71
C TYR A 48 2.61 12.01 -11.88
N ILE A 49 2.41 12.08 -10.55
CA ILE A 49 3.34 11.51 -9.57
C ILE A 49 2.60 10.43 -8.82
N ILE A 50 3.09 9.19 -8.88
CA ILE A 50 2.54 8.08 -8.10
C ILE A 50 3.49 7.78 -6.94
N HIS A 51 3.08 8.20 -5.74
CA HIS A 51 3.90 8.11 -4.54
C HIS A 51 3.61 6.84 -3.76
N LEU A 52 4.46 5.81 -3.98
CA LEU A 52 4.42 4.51 -3.30
C LEU A 52 5.52 4.35 -2.23
N ALA A 53 6.49 5.25 -2.18
CA ALA A 53 7.61 5.14 -1.25
C ALA A 53 7.13 5.17 0.20
N VAL A 54 7.46 4.13 0.93
CA VAL A 54 7.13 3.98 2.36
C VAL A 54 8.10 2.97 2.98
N LYS A 55 8.53 3.21 4.20
CA LYS A 55 9.22 2.22 5.01
C LYS A 55 8.20 1.47 5.85
N THR A 56 7.93 0.24 5.49
CA THR A 56 7.01 -0.64 6.24
C THR A 56 7.49 -2.08 6.18
N ALA A 57 7.10 -2.86 7.18
CA ALA A 57 7.28 -4.30 7.22
C ALA A 57 6.19 -4.92 8.08
N ALA A 58 5.90 -6.19 7.86
CA ALA A 58 4.99 -6.98 8.69
C ALA A 58 5.70 -7.62 9.88
N GLY A 59 4.99 -8.45 10.65
CA GLY A 59 5.56 -9.22 11.74
C GLY A 59 5.93 -8.39 12.97
N GLY A 60 5.12 -7.39 13.30
CA GLY A 60 5.30 -6.58 14.50
C GLY A 60 6.22 -5.37 14.31
N TYR A 61 6.69 -5.08 13.10
CA TYR A 61 7.58 -3.94 12.85
C TYR A 61 6.96 -2.62 13.29
N CYS A 62 5.69 -2.38 12.99
CA CYS A 62 5.00 -1.15 13.37
C CYS A 62 4.93 -0.95 14.89
N GLN A 63 4.77 -2.03 15.65
CA GLN A 63 4.71 -2.02 17.12
C GLN A 63 6.09 -1.87 17.74
N ASN A 64 7.12 -2.47 17.15
CA ASN A 64 8.46 -2.53 17.73
C ASN A 64 9.34 -1.34 17.33
N HIS A 65 9.02 -0.64 16.23
CA HIS A 65 9.80 0.48 15.69
C HIS A 65 8.94 1.74 15.41
N PRO A 66 8.08 2.18 16.36
CA PRO A 66 7.15 3.30 16.09
C PRO A 66 7.87 4.62 15.82
N GLY A 67 8.95 4.91 16.56
CA GLY A 67 9.73 6.14 16.37
C GLY A 67 10.42 6.19 14.99
N GLU A 68 11.04 5.11 14.58
CA GLU A 68 11.66 4.99 13.26
C GLU A 68 10.62 5.15 12.15
N GLN A 69 9.48 4.48 12.30
CA GLN A 69 8.36 4.61 11.36
C GLN A 69 7.88 6.04 11.21
N TRP A 70 7.72 6.74 12.33
CA TRP A 70 7.25 8.12 12.32
C TRP A 70 8.24 9.04 11.61
N ILE A 71 9.53 8.98 11.99
CA ILE A 71 10.56 9.84 11.42
C ILE A 71 10.73 9.59 9.93
N VAL A 72 11.02 8.35 9.55
CA VAL A 72 11.38 8.01 8.17
C VAL A 72 10.22 8.28 7.21
N ASN A 73 9.01 7.86 7.56
CA ASN A 73 7.88 8.01 6.64
C ASN A 73 7.39 9.45 6.54
N ASN A 74 7.41 10.23 7.63
CA ASN A 74 7.08 11.64 7.52
C ASN A 74 8.14 12.40 6.71
N SER A 75 9.45 12.10 6.86
CA SER A 75 10.50 12.69 6.03
C SER A 75 10.27 12.39 4.55
N ILE A 76 10.06 11.11 4.18
CA ILE A 76 9.77 10.72 2.80
C ILE A 76 8.54 11.47 2.26
N ASN A 77 7.45 11.53 3.02
CA ASN A 77 6.23 12.19 2.60
C ASN A 77 6.44 13.71 2.41
N VAL A 78 7.13 14.36 3.35
CA VAL A 78 7.41 15.80 3.29
C VAL A 78 8.29 16.12 2.09
N ASP A 79 9.36 15.35 1.83
CA ASP A 79 10.26 15.54 0.69
C ASP A 79 9.50 15.42 -0.63
N VAL A 80 8.66 14.39 -0.79
CA VAL A 80 7.87 14.21 -2.01
C VAL A 80 6.83 15.31 -2.19
N LEU A 81 6.14 15.73 -1.12
CA LEU A 81 5.18 16.83 -1.19
C LEU A 81 5.87 18.17 -1.48
N ALA A 82 7.05 18.43 -0.90
CA ALA A 82 7.84 19.63 -1.18
C ALA A 82 8.33 19.65 -2.63
N TYR A 83 8.84 18.51 -3.13
CA TYR A 83 9.20 18.38 -4.55
C TYR A 83 8.00 18.63 -5.47
N TRP A 84 6.87 18.03 -5.16
CA TRP A 84 5.64 18.23 -5.94
C TRP A 84 5.24 19.72 -5.96
N GLN A 85 5.22 20.37 -4.81
CA GLN A 85 4.87 21.79 -4.68
C GLN A 85 5.86 22.73 -5.39
N GLN A 86 7.17 22.45 -5.29
CA GLN A 86 8.19 23.37 -5.84
C GLN A 86 8.49 23.14 -7.32
N TYR A 87 8.38 21.90 -7.79
CA TYR A 87 8.87 21.51 -9.11
C TYR A 87 7.79 20.94 -10.04
N GLN A 88 6.68 20.38 -9.52
CA GLN A 88 5.73 19.63 -10.34
C GLN A 88 4.28 20.01 -10.05
N GLN A 89 3.99 21.28 -9.83
CA GLN A 89 2.66 21.76 -9.42
C GLN A 89 1.53 21.38 -10.38
N ARG A 90 1.84 21.13 -11.65
CA ARG A 90 0.86 20.72 -12.67
C ARG A 90 0.53 19.24 -12.66
N ALA A 91 1.40 18.42 -12.07
CA ALA A 91 1.18 16.98 -11.99
C ALA A 91 0.05 16.64 -11.02
N THR A 92 -0.79 15.67 -11.36
CA THR A 92 -1.71 15.07 -10.38
C THR A 92 -0.95 14.09 -9.48
N MET A 93 -1.02 14.29 -8.16
CA MET A 93 -0.43 13.37 -7.17
C MET A 93 -1.38 12.23 -6.87
N ILE A 94 -0.90 10.99 -7.01
CA ILE A 94 -1.62 9.78 -6.56
C ILE A 94 -0.81 9.16 -5.44
N THR A 95 -1.42 8.98 -4.26
CA THR A 95 -0.74 8.45 -3.10
C THR A 95 -1.64 7.56 -2.25
N PHE A 96 -1.04 6.91 -1.25
CA PHE A 96 -1.67 5.79 -0.57
C PHE A 96 -1.76 6.01 0.94
N GLY A 97 -2.98 5.90 1.43
CA GLY A 97 -3.29 5.69 2.82
C GLY A 97 -2.96 4.27 3.30
N SER A 98 -3.71 3.85 4.29
CA SER A 98 -3.74 2.46 4.79
C SER A 98 -5.06 2.20 5.49
N SER A 99 -5.56 0.99 5.42
CA SER A 99 -6.71 0.56 6.25
C SER A 99 -6.43 0.69 7.74
N CYS A 100 -5.16 0.66 8.17
CA CYS A 100 -4.75 0.95 9.56
C CYS A 100 -4.99 2.41 9.97
N GLY A 101 -5.26 3.30 9.03
CA GLY A 101 -5.67 4.68 9.32
C GLY A 101 -7.10 4.78 9.86
N TYR A 102 -7.95 3.76 9.72
CA TYR A 102 -9.27 3.75 10.32
C TYR A 102 -9.22 3.43 11.81
N ASN A 103 -10.14 4.01 12.56
CA ASN A 103 -10.42 3.55 13.92
C ASN A 103 -11.14 2.20 13.89
N ASN A 104 -10.85 1.32 14.85
CA ASN A 104 -11.44 -0.03 14.90
C ASN A 104 -12.97 -0.03 15.11
N ASN A 105 -13.50 1.03 15.72
CA ASN A 105 -14.90 1.12 16.12
C ASN A 105 -15.78 1.89 15.12
N VAL A 106 -15.24 2.29 13.96
CA VAL A 106 -16.01 2.98 12.93
C VAL A 106 -16.14 2.14 11.67
N LYS A 107 -17.23 2.35 10.94
CA LYS A 107 -17.37 1.76 9.61
C LYS A 107 -16.28 2.32 8.69
N LYS A 108 -15.57 1.46 7.97
CA LYS A 108 -14.47 1.84 7.08
C LYS A 108 -14.98 2.46 5.77
N THR A 109 -15.61 3.62 5.88
CA THR A 109 -16.00 4.46 4.75
C THR A 109 -15.12 5.71 4.70
N GLU A 110 -14.96 6.31 3.54
CA GLU A 110 -14.00 7.39 3.30
C GLU A 110 -14.24 8.60 4.24
N GLU A 111 -15.49 8.94 4.51
CA GLU A 111 -15.87 10.02 5.43
C GLU A 111 -15.42 9.76 6.87
N ASN A 112 -15.27 8.50 7.26
CA ASN A 112 -14.86 8.10 8.61
C ASN A 112 -13.33 7.94 8.76
N TYR A 113 -12.55 8.12 7.70
CA TYR A 113 -11.11 7.85 7.73
C TYR A 113 -10.35 8.68 8.76
N MET A 114 -10.79 9.89 9.03
CA MET A 114 -10.15 10.80 9.99
C MET A 114 -10.78 10.78 11.39
N LEU A 115 -11.77 9.90 11.64
CA LEU A 115 -12.46 9.83 12.94
C LEU A 115 -11.71 8.95 13.93
N GLY A 116 -11.61 9.42 15.17
CA GLY A 116 -10.99 8.71 16.29
C GLY A 116 -9.50 8.39 16.06
N GLU A 117 -8.90 7.64 16.98
CA GLU A 117 -7.53 7.14 16.83
C GLU A 117 -7.45 6.04 15.76
N PRO A 118 -6.35 5.94 15.01
CA PRO A 118 -6.13 4.82 14.08
C PRO A 118 -6.19 3.44 14.75
N GLU A 119 -6.14 2.39 13.95
CA GLU A 119 -6.19 0.99 14.41
C GLU A 119 -5.18 0.74 15.54
N THR A 120 -5.66 0.12 16.63
CA THR A 120 -4.83 -0.21 17.81
C THR A 120 -3.62 -1.06 17.42
N GLY A 121 -2.45 -0.66 17.90
CA GLY A 121 -1.15 -1.25 17.57
C GLY A 121 -0.53 -0.73 16.26
N TYR A 122 -1.25 0.12 15.51
CA TYR A 122 -0.78 0.76 14.28
C TYR A 122 -0.97 2.29 14.31
N GLU A 123 -1.17 2.88 15.49
CA GLU A 123 -1.53 4.29 15.65
C GLU A 123 -0.51 5.21 14.99
N VAL A 124 0.77 4.92 15.16
CA VAL A 124 1.85 5.73 14.56
C VAL A 124 1.80 5.65 13.03
N TYR A 125 1.74 4.45 12.47
CA TYR A 125 1.66 4.26 11.03
C TYR A 125 0.38 4.85 10.44
N GLY A 126 -0.76 4.63 11.10
CA GLY A 126 -2.04 5.20 10.72
C GLY A 126 -2.01 6.73 10.71
N ASN A 127 -1.42 7.35 11.74
CA ASN A 127 -1.28 8.81 11.81
C ASN A 127 -0.30 9.36 10.76
N VAL A 128 0.80 8.67 10.44
CA VAL A 128 1.68 9.04 9.33
C VAL A 128 0.90 9.10 8.01
N LYS A 129 0.04 8.10 7.78
CA LYS A 129 -0.81 8.09 6.57
C LYS A 129 -1.86 9.21 6.59
N ARG A 130 -2.50 9.47 7.72
CA ARG A 130 -3.41 10.61 7.87
C ARG A 130 -2.72 11.97 7.67
N ASN A 131 -1.49 12.13 8.18
CA ASN A 131 -0.69 13.34 7.98
C ASN A 131 -0.40 13.60 6.50
N LEU A 132 -0.13 12.55 5.72
CA LEU A 132 0.02 12.68 4.27
C LEU A 132 -1.27 13.24 3.63
N LEU A 133 -2.44 12.74 4.01
CA LEU A 133 -3.73 13.27 3.53
C LEU A 133 -3.93 14.73 3.92
N VAL A 134 -3.54 15.12 5.15
CA VAL A 134 -3.60 16.52 5.60
C VAL A 134 -2.71 17.40 4.71
N GLY A 135 -1.48 16.96 4.41
CA GLY A 135 -0.57 17.66 3.49
C GLY A 135 -1.16 17.85 2.10
N LEU A 136 -1.73 16.80 1.51
CA LEU A 136 -2.41 16.88 0.20
C LEU A 136 -3.55 17.89 0.19
N ARG A 137 -4.39 17.88 1.23
CA ARG A 137 -5.51 18.82 1.37
C ARG A 137 -5.03 20.27 1.52
N ALA A 138 -3.95 20.49 2.28
CA ALA A 138 -3.36 21.80 2.46
C ALA A 138 -2.82 22.37 1.14
N LEU A 139 -2.03 21.57 0.41
CA LEU A 139 -1.48 21.96 -0.89
C LEU A 139 -2.57 22.16 -1.95
N GLY A 140 -3.59 21.31 -1.95
CA GLY A 140 -4.76 21.50 -2.82
C GLY A 140 -5.51 22.79 -2.55
N LYS A 141 -5.68 23.16 -1.26
CA LYS A 141 -6.36 24.40 -0.86
C LYS A 141 -5.57 25.67 -1.19
N GLU A 142 -4.26 25.65 -0.92
CA GLU A 142 -3.41 26.83 -1.04
C GLU A 142 -2.93 27.06 -2.47
N PHE A 143 -2.54 26.00 -3.18
CA PHE A 143 -1.90 26.07 -4.50
C PHE A 143 -2.77 25.50 -5.64
N ASN A 144 -4.01 25.09 -5.35
CA ASN A 144 -4.92 24.45 -6.32
C ASN A 144 -4.33 23.18 -6.98
N MET A 145 -3.55 22.42 -6.23
CA MET A 145 -2.90 21.21 -6.70
C MET A 145 -3.85 20.02 -6.64
N ASP A 146 -3.84 19.16 -7.68
CA ASP A 146 -4.75 18.02 -7.78
C ASP A 146 -4.15 16.72 -7.22
N SER A 147 -4.93 15.98 -6.43
CA SER A 147 -4.46 14.72 -5.85
C SER A 147 -5.56 13.66 -5.75
N ARG A 148 -5.11 12.40 -5.68
CA ARG A 148 -5.92 11.22 -5.35
C ARG A 148 -5.29 10.51 -4.17
N TYR A 149 -6.12 10.15 -3.20
CA TYR A 149 -5.70 9.44 -2.00
C TYR A 149 -6.41 8.09 -1.92
N LEU A 150 -5.68 7.02 -2.16
CA LEU A 150 -6.19 5.66 -2.22
C LEU A 150 -5.94 4.96 -0.87
N ILE A 151 -6.97 4.35 -0.28
CA ILE A 151 -6.87 3.66 1.01
C ILE A 151 -6.89 2.15 0.74
N PRO A 152 -5.73 1.49 0.61
CA PRO A 152 -5.70 0.09 0.26
C PRO A 152 -6.10 -0.82 1.40
N SER A 153 -6.76 -1.93 1.05
CA SER A 153 -6.77 -3.16 1.81
C SER A 153 -5.42 -3.89 1.65
N VAL A 154 -5.33 -5.16 2.03
CA VAL A 154 -4.07 -5.91 1.93
C VAL A 154 -3.86 -6.38 0.49
N PHE A 155 -2.76 -5.96 -0.11
CA PHE A 155 -2.33 -6.43 -1.42
C PHE A 155 -1.79 -7.85 -1.37
N TYR A 156 -2.09 -8.67 -2.38
CA TYR A 156 -1.47 -9.97 -2.56
C TYR A 156 -1.26 -10.27 -4.05
N GLY A 157 -0.34 -11.19 -4.36
CA GLY A 157 -0.02 -11.60 -5.71
C GLY A 157 1.38 -12.17 -5.83
N PRO A 158 1.86 -12.48 -7.04
CA PRO A 158 3.17 -13.05 -7.28
C PRO A 158 4.31 -12.03 -7.04
N ASN A 159 5.54 -12.53 -7.02
CA ASN A 159 6.77 -11.71 -6.93
C ASN A 159 6.91 -10.86 -5.64
N TYR A 160 6.27 -11.30 -4.54
CA TYR A 160 6.51 -10.71 -3.23
C TYR A 160 7.88 -11.10 -2.68
N ASP A 161 8.40 -10.31 -1.74
CA ASP A 161 9.63 -10.66 -1.04
C ASP A 161 9.38 -11.87 -0.12
N LEU A 162 10.17 -12.93 -0.27
CA LEU A 162 10.07 -14.15 0.55
C LEU A 162 10.30 -13.88 2.05
N LYS A 163 10.92 -12.76 2.40
CA LYS A 163 11.08 -12.29 3.78
C LYS A 163 9.85 -11.54 4.29
N ASP A 164 8.90 -11.22 3.42
CA ASP A 164 7.67 -10.52 3.81
C ASP A 164 6.84 -11.42 4.74
N LYS A 165 6.46 -10.87 5.88
CA LYS A 165 5.68 -11.54 6.93
C LYS A 165 4.23 -11.08 6.97
N HIS A 166 3.72 -10.41 5.94
CA HIS A 166 2.29 -10.16 5.86
C HIS A 166 1.53 -11.48 5.87
N PHE A 167 0.41 -11.49 6.59
CA PHE A 167 -0.27 -12.74 6.96
C PHE A 167 -0.53 -13.67 5.77
N ILE A 168 -0.91 -13.12 4.61
CA ILE A 168 -1.25 -13.95 3.44
C ILE A 168 -0.02 -14.65 2.86
N PHE A 169 1.11 -13.94 2.77
CA PHE A 169 2.35 -14.51 2.26
C PHE A 169 2.96 -15.51 3.25
N ASP A 170 2.87 -15.20 4.56
CA ASP A 170 3.32 -16.13 5.61
C ASP A 170 2.48 -17.41 5.63
N LEU A 171 1.17 -17.28 5.49
CA LEU A 171 0.24 -18.41 5.45
C LEU A 171 0.49 -19.31 4.24
N ILE A 172 0.64 -18.73 3.04
CA ILE A 172 0.99 -19.47 1.82
C ILE A 172 2.31 -20.18 2.00
N ARG A 173 3.36 -19.50 2.49
CA ARG A 173 4.69 -20.07 2.68
C ARG A 173 4.66 -21.25 3.67
N LYS A 174 3.98 -21.12 4.80
CA LYS A 174 3.84 -22.18 5.81
C LYS A 174 3.18 -23.43 5.22
N ILE A 175 2.05 -23.27 4.53
CA ILE A 175 1.30 -24.39 3.95
C ILE A 175 2.12 -25.07 2.84
N VAL A 176 2.75 -24.30 1.94
CA VAL A 176 3.58 -24.87 0.87
C VAL A 176 4.82 -25.58 1.44
N ASN A 177 5.46 -25.02 2.48
CA ASN A 177 6.59 -25.65 3.15
C ASN A 177 6.18 -26.99 3.80
N ALA A 178 5.08 -27.01 4.55
CA ALA A 178 4.58 -28.23 5.19
C ALA A 178 4.22 -29.32 4.17
N LYS A 179 3.59 -28.95 3.05
CA LYS A 179 3.30 -29.88 1.96
C LYS A 179 4.57 -30.53 1.40
N ASN A 180 5.67 -29.79 1.35
CA ASN A 180 6.96 -30.28 0.82
C ASN A 180 7.81 -31.01 1.88
N GLY A 181 7.23 -31.41 3.01
CA GLY A 181 7.90 -32.15 4.08
C GLY A 181 8.64 -31.28 5.08
N GLY A 182 8.37 -29.97 5.11
CA GLY A 182 8.88 -29.05 6.12
C GLY A 182 8.06 -29.06 7.42
N ASP A 183 8.21 -27.99 8.21
CA ASP A 183 7.58 -27.86 9.51
C ASP A 183 6.04 -27.89 9.45
N GLU A 184 5.41 -28.36 10.52
CA GLU A 184 3.96 -28.32 10.68
C GLU A 184 3.41 -26.87 10.63
N VAL A 185 2.21 -26.71 10.09
CA VAL A 185 1.53 -25.41 10.06
C VAL A 185 0.87 -25.16 11.41
N VAL A 186 1.40 -24.18 12.14
CA VAL A 186 0.80 -23.70 13.39
C VAL A 186 0.24 -22.29 13.15
N LEU A 187 -1.05 -22.11 13.41
CA LEU A 187 -1.75 -20.81 13.34
C LEU A 187 -2.24 -20.41 14.72
N TRP A 188 -2.26 -19.11 14.96
CA TRP A 188 -2.70 -18.56 16.25
C TRP A 188 -4.16 -18.13 16.20
N GLY A 189 -4.90 -18.47 17.27
CA GLY A 189 -6.31 -18.14 17.39
C GLY A 189 -7.22 -19.11 16.65
N ASP A 190 -8.50 -18.77 16.60
CA ASP A 190 -9.56 -19.61 16.02
C ASP A 190 -9.77 -19.40 14.51
N GLY A 191 -9.06 -18.45 13.91
CA GLY A 191 -9.19 -18.11 12.50
C GLY A 191 -10.47 -17.35 12.12
N SER A 192 -11.26 -16.89 13.10
CA SER A 192 -12.50 -16.13 12.87
C SER A 192 -12.27 -14.70 12.38
N GLN A 193 -11.09 -14.16 12.62
CA GLN A 193 -10.70 -12.82 12.18
C GLN A 193 -10.86 -12.68 10.68
N THR A 194 -11.46 -11.58 10.25
CA THR A 194 -11.66 -11.30 8.82
C THR A 194 -10.58 -10.36 8.28
N ARG A 195 -10.22 -10.55 7.03
CA ARG A 195 -9.36 -9.64 6.26
C ARG A 195 -9.93 -9.46 4.86
N GLU A 196 -9.68 -8.30 4.31
CA GLU A 196 -9.96 -8.00 2.93
C GLU A 196 -8.66 -7.97 2.14
N LEU A 197 -8.63 -8.72 1.05
CA LEU A 197 -7.49 -8.78 0.13
C LEU A 197 -7.88 -8.19 -1.22
N ILE A 198 -6.92 -7.59 -1.89
CA ILE A 198 -7.03 -7.20 -3.29
C ILE A 198 -5.85 -7.76 -4.08
N TYR A 199 -6.14 -8.39 -5.23
CA TYR A 199 -5.09 -8.90 -6.10
C TYR A 199 -4.31 -7.76 -6.73
N ILE A 200 -3.00 -7.93 -6.84
CA ILE A 200 -2.12 -6.83 -7.23
C ILE A 200 -2.41 -6.26 -8.61
N ASP A 201 -2.79 -7.10 -9.58
CA ASP A 201 -3.09 -6.61 -10.93
C ASP A 201 -4.40 -5.82 -10.95
N ASP A 202 -5.44 -6.24 -10.17
CA ASP A 202 -6.66 -5.46 -9.99
C ASP A 202 -6.37 -4.11 -9.33
N ALA A 203 -5.48 -4.12 -8.33
CA ALA A 203 -5.05 -2.89 -7.68
C ALA A 203 -4.33 -1.93 -8.65
N VAL A 204 -3.45 -2.46 -9.50
CA VAL A 204 -2.76 -1.67 -10.54
C VAL A 204 -3.77 -1.09 -11.53
N ASP A 205 -4.77 -1.85 -11.96
CA ASP A 205 -5.82 -1.36 -12.85
C ASP A 205 -6.61 -0.20 -12.22
N ILE A 206 -6.95 -0.31 -10.93
CA ILE A 206 -7.63 0.77 -10.20
C ILE A 206 -6.72 2.00 -10.03
N ILE A 207 -5.43 1.81 -9.75
CA ILE A 207 -4.45 2.91 -9.69
C ILE A 207 -4.43 3.67 -11.02
N LEU A 208 -4.37 2.98 -12.15
CA LEU A 208 -4.39 3.60 -13.47
C LEU A 208 -5.73 4.30 -13.76
N GLN A 209 -6.86 3.70 -13.40
CA GLN A 209 -8.18 4.34 -13.50
C GLN A 209 -8.28 5.60 -12.65
N SER A 210 -7.60 5.66 -11.50
CA SER A 210 -7.58 6.83 -10.62
C SER A 210 -6.92 8.06 -11.26
N MET A 211 -6.17 7.88 -12.33
CA MET A 211 -5.59 8.98 -13.12
C MET A 211 -6.66 9.79 -13.86
N SER A 212 -7.86 9.24 -14.07
CA SER A 212 -8.95 9.96 -14.69
C SER A 212 -9.33 11.23 -13.89
N PRO A 213 -9.54 12.38 -14.55
CA PRO A 213 -10.05 13.60 -13.89
C PRO A 213 -11.40 13.39 -13.19
N LYS A 214 -12.18 12.38 -13.62
CA LYS A 214 -13.48 12.03 -13.04
C LYS A 214 -13.36 11.12 -11.81
N SER A 215 -12.17 10.60 -11.50
CA SER A 215 -11.96 9.74 -10.34
C SER A 215 -12.22 10.49 -9.03
N PRO A 216 -12.83 9.85 -8.02
CA PRO A 216 -12.95 10.43 -6.70
C PRO A 216 -11.59 10.87 -6.13
N LYS A 217 -11.58 11.95 -5.36
CA LYS A 217 -10.33 12.46 -4.74
C LYS A 217 -9.80 11.53 -3.64
N MET A 218 -10.66 10.72 -3.05
CA MET A 218 -10.33 9.76 -2.00
C MET A 218 -11.28 8.58 -2.08
N PHE A 219 -10.74 7.36 -2.01
CA PHE A 219 -11.56 6.15 -1.98
C PHE A 219 -10.80 4.94 -1.42
N ASN A 220 -11.55 3.95 -0.94
CA ASN A 220 -11.01 2.65 -0.52
C ASN A 220 -10.60 1.83 -1.74
N LEU A 221 -9.34 1.45 -1.79
CA LEU A 221 -8.80 0.56 -2.82
C LEU A 221 -8.89 -0.89 -2.31
N SER A 222 -9.99 -1.55 -2.61
CA SER A 222 -10.30 -2.84 -2.01
C SER A 222 -11.20 -3.70 -2.92
N SER A 223 -11.28 -5.00 -2.62
CA SER A 223 -12.13 -5.94 -3.38
C SER A 223 -13.63 -5.86 -3.01
N GLY A 224 -13.96 -5.20 -1.90
CA GLY A 224 -15.31 -5.18 -1.33
C GLY A 224 -15.74 -6.49 -0.66
N LYS A 225 -14.81 -7.47 -0.49
CA LYS A 225 -15.11 -8.78 0.10
C LYS A 225 -14.12 -9.14 1.20
N SER A 226 -14.64 -9.37 2.39
CA SER A 226 -13.85 -9.85 3.54
C SER A 226 -14.10 -11.33 3.77
N TYR A 227 -13.04 -12.08 4.03
CA TYR A 227 -13.11 -13.49 4.38
C TYR A 227 -12.35 -13.76 5.68
N THR A 228 -12.73 -14.84 6.39
CA THR A 228 -12.03 -15.25 7.60
C THR A 228 -10.64 -15.82 7.26
N LEU A 229 -9.70 -15.74 8.21
CA LEU A 229 -8.39 -16.37 8.05
C LEU A 229 -8.52 -17.88 7.83
N LYS A 230 -9.52 -18.51 8.48
CA LYS A 230 -9.88 -19.92 8.26
C LYS A 230 -10.27 -20.20 6.80
N THR A 231 -11.04 -19.30 6.17
CA THR A 231 -11.40 -19.43 4.76
C THR A 231 -10.18 -19.34 3.86
N TYR A 232 -9.30 -18.38 4.11
CA TYR A 232 -8.04 -18.27 3.36
C TYR A 232 -7.16 -19.50 3.52
N ALA A 233 -7.00 -20.01 4.75
CA ALA A 233 -6.20 -21.22 5.01
C ALA A 233 -6.76 -22.44 4.26
N LYS A 234 -8.08 -22.67 4.31
CA LYS A 234 -8.73 -23.75 3.55
C LYS A 234 -8.48 -23.62 2.05
N THR A 235 -8.73 -22.43 1.49
CA THR A 235 -8.52 -22.18 0.05
C THR A 235 -7.08 -22.43 -0.37
N ILE A 236 -6.10 -22.00 0.42
CA ILE A 236 -4.69 -22.25 0.13
C ILE A 236 -4.36 -23.73 0.22
N CYS A 237 -4.89 -24.44 1.23
CA CYS A 237 -4.72 -25.90 1.36
C CYS A 237 -5.29 -26.64 0.15
N ASP A 238 -6.50 -26.30 -0.28
CA ASP A 238 -7.16 -26.91 -1.44
C ASP A 238 -6.31 -26.73 -2.72
N ILE A 239 -5.84 -25.48 -2.96
CA ILE A 239 -4.98 -25.16 -4.12
C ILE A 239 -3.63 -25.87 -4.04
N ALA A 240 -3.01 -25.89 -2.85
CA ALA A 240 -1.72 -26.52 -2.64
C ALA A 240 -1.80 -28.05 -2.62
N GLY A 241 -2.96 -28.66 -2.42
CA GLY A 241 -3.16 -30.09 -2.17
C GLY A 241 -2.58 -30.51 -0.81
N TYR A 242 -2.82 -29.73 0.23
CA TYR A 242 -2.44 -30.01 1.62
C TYR A 242 -3.70 -30.24 2.45
N ASP A 243 -3.69 -31.23 3.35
CA ASP A 243 -4.86 -31.49 4.19
C ASP A 243 -5.01 -30.40 5.25
N TYR A 244 -6.11 -29.66 5.18
CA TYR A 244 -6.43 -28.60 6.14
C TYR A 244 -6.50 -29.10 7.59
N ASN A 245 -6.89 -30.36 7.84
CA ASN A 245 -6.99 -30.93 9.18
C ASN A 245 -5.63 -31.11 9.87
N LEU A 246 -4.53 -31.00 9.15
CA LEU A 246 -3.17 -31.02 9.69
C LEU A 246 -2.71 -29.66 10.23
N ILE A 247 -3.50 -28.59 10.06
CA ILE A 247 -3.20 -27.28 10.63
C ILE A 247 -3.55 -27.29 12.13
N LYS A 248 -2.59 -26.85 12.94
CA LYS A 248 -2.70 -26.76 14.40
C LYS A 248 -2.92 -25.32 14.86
#